data_015a990f3b7809d2bd3e2ba75eafa154
#
_entry.id   015a990f3b7809d2bd3e2ba75eafa154
#
_cell.length_a   1.000
_cell.length_b   1.000
_cell.length_c   1.000
_cell.angle_alpha   90.00
_cell.angle_beta   90.00
_cell.angle_gamma   90.00
#
_symmetry.space_group_name_H-M   'P 1'
#
loop_
_entity.id
_entity.type
_entity.pdbx_description
1 polymer ?
#
loop_
_entity_poly.entity_id
_entity_poly.type
_entity_poly.pdbx_seq_one_letter_code
_entity_poly.pdbx_strand_id
1 'polypeptide(L)'
;MPCWSTITATRHLGGELAIGDLRCERFRLQAEGLVEVYYTPFDHVNEATRVTLVGITPGWHQMRLAYTVARDLLRGGLPHDAILPRVSSAAGFSGPMRANLLRMLDDLGLPRCLGIGSSAELFDRWADLRHGTSAIRYAAFVSERNYTGSSPPLVTVTLFRRYVFDVLAPELDRVPRSVVIPLGRAVDAALGLLIDAGALDSRRCCLGFPHPSGANGHRMSQVAEIQETLSDKLSHWFSARTA
;
A
#
# COMPACT_ATOMS: atom_id res chain seq x y z
N MET A 1 7.26 1.89 14.98
CA MET A 1 6.87 0.77 15.88
C MET A 1 5.38 0.61 15.83
N PRO A 2 4.84 -0.63 15.70
CA PRO A 2 3.40 -0.86 15.74
C PRO A 2 2.79 -0.36 17.06
N CYS A 3 1.62 0.27 16.96
CA CYS A 3 0.92 0.74 18.15
C CYS A 3 0.07 -0.41 18.75
N TRP A 4 0.72 -1.35 19.45
CA TRP A 4 0.05 -2.52 20.03
C TRP A 4 -1.04 -2.17 21.03
N SER A 5 -0.88 -1.09 21.80
CA SER A 5 -1.94 -0.60 22.69
C SER A 5 -3.21 -0.26 21.93
N THR A 6 -3.09 0.34 20.75
CA THR A 6 -4.20 0.69 19.86
C THR A 6 -4.86 -0.56 19.27
N ILE A 7 -4.05 -1.52 18.79
CA ILE A 7 -4.58 -2.78 18.25
C ILE A 7 -5.29 -3.58 19.37
N THR A 8 -4.66 -3.71 20.53
CA THR A 8 -5.20 -4.43 21.68
C THR A 8 -6.51 -3.81 22.18
N ALA A 9 -6.67 -2.49 22.05
CA ALA A 9 -7.92 -1.81 22.42
C ALA A 9 -9.14 -2.32 21.65
N THR A 10 -8.96 -2.88 20.46
CA THR A 10 -10.08 -3.46 19.70
C THR A 10 -10.48 -4.86 20.16
N ARG A 11 -9.67 -5.52 21.02
CA ARG A 11 -9.91 -6.90 21.48
C ARG A 11 -11.28 -7.11 22.10
N HIS A 12 -11.79 -6.07 22.77
CA HIS A 12 -13.06 -6.12 23.49
C HIS A 12 -14.27 -5.68 22.65
N LEU A 13 -14.03 -5.10 21.44
CA LEU A 13 -15.11 -4.68 20.56
C LEU A 13 -15.77 -5.91 19.93
N GLY A 14 -17.06 -6.12 20.17
CA GLY A 14 -17.86 -7.19 19.59
C GLY A 14 -18.34 -6.85 18.18
N GLY A 15 -18.83 -7.85 17.45
CA GLY A 15 -19.49 -7.66 16.16
C GLY A 15 -18.63 -7.01 15.06
N GLU A 16 -19.32 -6.37 14.12
CA GLU A 16 -18.70 -5.61 13.04
C GLU A 16 -18.22 -4.24 13.56
N LEU A 17 -16.99 -3.85 13.24
CA LEU A 17 -16.42 -2.56 13.66
C LEU A 17 -17.07 -1.42 12.87
N ALA A 18 -17.71 -0.49 13.60
CA ALA A 18 -18.27 0.71 13.02
C ALA A 18 -17.23 1.81 12.82
N ILE A 19 -17.57 2.82 12.02
CA ILE A 19 -16.66 3.92 11.72
C ILE A 19 -16.27 4.70 13.00
N GLY A 20 -17.20 4.90 13.93
CA GLY A 20 -16.96 5.57 15.21
C GLY A 20 -16.04 4.80 16.16
N ASP A 21 -15.94 3.48 16.02
CA ASP A 21 -15.06 2.65 16.85
C ASP A 21 -13.57 2.91 16.50
N LEU A 22 -13.28 3.24 15.25
CA LEU A 22 -11.93 3.36 14.73
C LEU A 22 -11.55 4.80 14.36
N ARG A 23 -12.51 5.64 13.93
CA ARG A 23 -12.28 7.07 13.70
C ARG A 23 -12.60 7.87 14.96
N CYS A 24 -11.83 7.65 16.01
CA CYS A 24 -11.93 8.36 17.27
C CYS A 24 -10.52 8.80 17.74
N GLU A 25 -10.48 9.65 18.75
CA GLU A 25 -9.24 10.24 19.28
C GLU A 25 -8.16 9.20 19.60
N ARG A 26 -8.57 8.05 20.12
CA ARG A 26 -7.65 6.95 20.47
C ARG A 26 -6.82 6.45 19.29
N PHE A 27 -7.37 6.49 18.09
CA PHE A 27 -6.72 5.97 16.88
C PHE A 27 -6.17 7.09 16.00
N ARG A 28 -6.52 8.35 16.28
CA ARG A 28 -6.04 9.49 15.51
C ARG A 28 -4.56 9.76 15.82
N LEU A 29 -3.73 9.68 14.78
CA LEU A 29 -2.31 9.98 14.88
C LEU A 29 -2.05 11.47 14.73
N GLN A 30 -2.67 12.10 13.74
CA GLN A 30 -2.45 13.50 13.39
C GLN A 30 -3.69 14.10 12.74
N ALA A 31 -3.83 15.44 12.87
CA ALA A 31 -4.83 16.24 12.16
C ALA A 31 -4.21 17.57 11.75
N GLU A 32 -4.53 18.05 10.54
CA GLU A 32 -4.12 19.36 9.99
C GLU A 32 -5.27 19.91 9.14
N GLY A 33 -5.99 20.92 9.66
CA GLY A 33 -7.20 21.43 9.04
C GLY A 33 -8.27 20.37 8.90
N LEU A 34 -8.70 20.10 7.67
CA LEU A 34 -9.69 19.06 7.35
C LEU A 34 -9.09 17.66 7.12
N VAL A 35 -7.78 17.54 7.24
CA VAL A 35 -7.05 16.28 7.06
C VAL A 35 -6.88 15.59 8.39
N GLU A 36 -7.21 14.31 8.45
CA GLU A 36 -7.01 13.46 9.61
C GLU A 36 -6.35 12.15 9.19
N VAL A 37 -5.39 11.67 9.99
CA VAL A 37 -4.72 10.38 9.79
C VAL A 37 -4.94 9.51 11.01
N TYR A 38 -5.43 8.31 10.79
CA TYR A 38 -5.74 7.33 11.83
C TYR A 38 -4.82 6.10 11.69
N TYR A 39 -4.27 5.68 12.81
CA TYR A 39 -3.47 4.45 12.84
C TYR A 39 -4.25 3.29 12.21
N THR A 40 -3.55 2.53 11.42
CA THR A 40 -4.06 1.30 10.79
C THR A 40 -2.91 0.29 10.82
N PRO A 41 -3.11 -0.97 11.24
CA PRO A 41 -2.03 -1.91 11.52
C PRO A 41 -1.36 -2.46 10.25
N PHE A 42 -0.70 -1.57 9.47
CA PHE A 42 0.08 -1.86 8.27
C PHE A 42 1.58 -1.64 8.46
N ASP A 43 2.09 -1.82 9.69
CA ASP A 43 3.51 -1.57 10.00
C ASP A 43 4.46 -2.71 9.57
N HIS A 44 3.92 -3.81 9.03
CA HIS A 44 4.76 -4.91 8.55
C HIS A 44 5.52 -4.49 7.29
N VAL A 45 6.85 -4.63 7.33
CA VAL A 45 7.71 -4.50 6.14
C VAL A 45 8.26 -5.87 5.79
N ASN A 46 7.93 -6.34 4.61
CA ASN A 46 8.46 -7.59 4.08
C ASN A 46 9.80 -7.32 3.38
N GLU A 47 10.91 -7.55 4.07
CA GLU A 47 12.26 -7.26 3.56
C GLU A 47 12.73 -8.25 2.49
N ALA A 48 12.12 -9.43 2.42
CA ALA A 48 12.44 -10.43 1.40
C ALA A 48 11.76 -10.15 0.05
N THR A 49 10.96 -9.10 -0.03
CA THR A 49 10.13 -8.79 -1.19
C THR A 49 10.92 -8.55 -2.48
N ARG A 50 10.32 -8.89 -3.60
CA ARG A 50 10.82 -8.59 -4.95
C ARG A 50 10.01 -7.51 -5.66
N VAL A 51 8.77 -7.29 -5.23
CA VAL A 51 7.89 -6.23 -5.75
C VAL A 51 7.21 -5.47 -4.61
N THR A 52 7.32 -4.15 -4.64
CA THR A 52 6.64 -3.24 -3.71
C THR A 52 5.51 -2.52 -4.42
N LEU A 53 4.29 -2.72 -3.97
CA LEU A 53 3.11 -2.00 -4.46
C LEU A 53 2.83 -0.81 -3.52
N VAL A 54 2.77 0.39 -4.07
CA VAL A 54 2.55 1.62 -3.28
C VAL A 54 1.21 2.22 -3.64
N GLY A 55 0.25 2.20 -2.70
CA GLY A 55 -1.05 2.88 -2.80
C GLY A 55 -1.00 4.34 -2.34
N ILE A 56 -2.15 5.01 -2.35
CA ILE A 56 -2.28 6.39 -1.85
C ILE A 56 -2.33 6.37 -0.32
N THR A 57 -3.33 5.71 0.23
CA THR A 57 -3.61 5.53 1.66
C THR A 57 -4.64 4.41 1.81
N PRO A 58 -4.69 3.66 2.91
CA PRO A 58 -5.81 2.77 3.18
C PRO A 58 -7.12 3.55 3.28
N GLY A 59 -8.16 3.07 2.60
CA GLY A 59 -9.51 3.58 2.80
C GLY A 59 -10.19 2.93 4.01
N TRP A 60 -11.40 3.41 4.36
CA TRP A 60 -12.20 2.87 5.46
C TRP A 60 -12.35 1.34 5.41
N HIS A 61 -12.66 0.80 4.24
CA HIS A 61 -12.82 -0.66 4.08
C HIS A 61 -11.55 -1.43 4.49
N GLN A 62 -10.39 -0.98 4.04
CA GLN A 62 -9.10 -1.62 4.37
C GLN A 62 -8.76 -1.44 5.85
N MET A 63 -8.98 -0.25 6.41
CA MET A 63 -8.77 0.04 7.82
C MET A 63 -9.64 -0.91 8.69
N ARG A 64 -10.94 -1.00 8.41
CA ARG A 64 -11.87 -1.87 9.13
C ARG A 64 -11.44 -3.33 9.06
N LEU A 65 -11.13 -3.81 7.86
CA LEU A 65 -10.68 -5.20 7.66
C LEU A 65 -9.35 -5.48 8.39
N ALA A 66 -8.40 -4.54 8.34
CA ALA A 66 -7.13 -4.68 9.04
C ALA A 66 -7.32 -4.83 10.55
N TYR A 67 -8.17 -4.02 11.15
CA TYR A 67 -8.50 -4.14 12.58
C TYR A 67 -9.30 -5.39 12.91
N THR A 68 -10.24 -5.79 12.06
CA THR A 68 -11.01 -7.03 12.25
C THR A 68 -10.07 -8.23 12.27
N VAL A 69 -9.19 -8.35 11.28
CA VAL A 69 -8.20 -9.44 11.21
C VAL A 69 -7.25 -9.41 12.41
N ALA A 70 -6.69 -8.24 12.74
CA ALA A 70 -5.80 -8.10 13.89
C ALA A 70 -6.47 -8.51 15.20
N ARG A 71 -7.71 -8.05 15.44
CA ARG A 71 -8.51 -8.39 16.61
C ARG A 71 -8.75 -9.90 16.72
N ASP A 72 -9.16 -10.53 15.61
CA ASP A 72 -9.53 -11.94 15.63
C ASP A 72 -8.30 -12.84 15.81
N LEU A 73 -7.15 -12.47 15.23
CA LEU A 73 -5.88 -13.13 15.46
C LEU A 73 -5.38 -12.97 16.90
N LEU A 74 -5.53 -11.78 17.50
CA LEU A 74 -5.23 -11.54 18.92
C LEU A 74 -6.09 -12.40 19.85
N ARG A 75 -7.39 -12.53 19.55
CA ARG A 75 -8.31 -13.39 20.31
C ARG A 75 -7.92 -14.86 20.19
N GLY A 76 -7.43 -15.26 19.01
CA GLY A 76 -6.91 -16.60 18.76
C GLY A 76 -5.56 -16.88 19.43
N GLY A 77 -4.98 -15.91 20.14
CA GLY A 77 -3.73 -16.10 20.88
C GLY A 77 -2.46 -16.08 20.00
N LEU A 78 -2.54 -15.56 18.77
CA LEU A 78 -1.35 -15.44 17.93
C LEU A 78 -0.36 -14.45 18.53
N PRO A 79 0.96 -14.72 18.45
CA PRO A 79 1.99 -13.79 18.87
C PRO A 79 2.00 -12.55 17.94
N HIS A 80 2.39 -11.42 18.49
CA HIS A 80 2.31 -10.11 17.81
C HIS A 80 3.06 -10.04 16.48
N ASP A 81 4.23 -10.66 16.41
CA ASP A 81 5.07 -10.71 15.20
C ASP A 81 4.41 -11.48 14.03
N ALA A 82 3.53 -12.42 14.35
CA ALA A 82 2.77 -13.19 13.34
C ALA A 82 1.48 -12.50 12.89
N ILE A 83 1.00 -11.46 13.58
CA ILE A 83 -0.27 -10.79 13.27
C ILE A 83 -0.15 -9.84 12.09
N LEU A 84 0.82 -8.92 12.12
CA LEU A 84 0.93 -7.86 11.10
C LEU A 84 1.17 -8.38 9.68
N PRO A 85 1.99 -9.43 9.43
CA PRO A 85 2.08 -10.04 8.11
C PRO A 85 0.73 -10.52 7.57
N ARG A 86 -0.07 -11.17 8.43
CA ARG A 86 -1.41 -11.67 8.05
C ARG A 86 -2.41 -10.55 7.80
N VAL A 87 -2.36 -9.48 8.60
CA VAL A 87 -3.16 -8.27 8.37
C VAL A 87 -2.82 -7.65 7.02
N SER A 88 -1.54 -7.50 6.71
CA SER A 88 -1.05 -6.93 5.45
C SER A 88 -1.51 -7.76 4.23
N SER A 89 -1.46 -9.09 4.33
CA SER A 89 -1.92 -9.99 3.27
C SER A 89 -3.43 -9.92 3.08
N ALA A 90 -4.21 -9.95 4.15
CA ALA A 90 -5.67 -9.97 4.09
C ALA A 90 -6.26 -8.62 3.66
N ALA A 91 -5.83 -7.52 4.29
CA ALA A 91 -6.44 -6.21 4.15
C ALA A 91 -5.78 -5.31 3.09
N GLY A 92 -4.49 -5.52 2.78
CA GLY A 92 -3.77 -4.73 1.79
C GLY A 92 -4.42 -4.83 0.40
N PHE A 93 -4.77 -3.68 -0.19
CA PHE A 93 -5.44 -3.58 -1.49
C PHE A 93 -6.74 -4.39 -1.61
N SER A 94 -7.40 -4.70 -0.50
CA SER A 94 -8.62 -5.51 -0.48
C SER A 94 -9.80 -4.83 -1.17
N GLY A 95 -10.81 -5.65 -1.52
CA GLY A 95 -12.02 -5.21 -2.22
C GLY A 95 -11.88 -5.25 -3.74
N PRO A 96 -12.81 -4.62 -4.49
CA PRO A 96 -12.87 -4.68 -5.96
C PRO A 96 -11.60 -4.19 -6.66
N MET A 97 -10.84 -3.32 -6.01
CA MET A 97 -9.56 -2.80 -6.51
C MET A 97 -8.53 -3.91 -6.71
N ARG A 98 -8.51 -4.94 -5.85
CA ARG A 98 -7.54 -6.06 -5.93
C ARG A 98 -7.67 -6.80 -7.26
N ALA A 99 -8.89 -7.16 -7.66
CA ALA A 99 -9.11 -7.88 -8.93
C ALA A 99 -8.60 -7.09 -10.15
N ASN A 100 -8.85 -5.77 -10.18
CA ASN A 100 -8.32 -4.91 -11.22
C ASN A 100 -6.78 -4.85 -11.18
N LEU A 101 -6.19 -4.67 -9.99
CA LEU A 101 -4.74 -4.63 -9.80
C LEU A 101 -4.07 -5.90 -10.33
N LEU A 102 -4.59 -7.07 -9.94
CA LEU A 102 -4.05 -8.37 -10.37
C LEU A 102 -4.02 -8.50 -11.90
N ARG A 103 -5.15 -8.18 -12.55
CA ARG A 103 -5.24 -8.21 -14.01
C ARG A 103 -4.23 -7.25 -14.66
N MET A 104 -4.12 -6.02 -14.17
CA MET A 104 -3.18 -5.04 -14.70
C MET A 104 -1.71 -5.47 -14.53
N LEU A 105 -1.37 -6.12 -13.42
CA LEU A 105 -0.03 -6.68 -13.20
C LEU A 105 0.26 -7.89 -14.09
N ASP A 106 -0.75 -8.73 -14.35
CA ASP A 106 -0.65 -9.85 -15.28
C ASP A 106 -0.42 -9.36 -16.72
N ASP A 107 -1.15 -8.31 -17.14
CA ASP A 107 -1.01 -7.67 -18.45
C ASP A 107 0.40 -7.08 -18.67
N LEU A 108 1.07 -6.62 -17.60
CA LEU A 108 2.48 -6.18 -17.66
C LEU A 108 3.50 -7.33 -17.68
N GLY A 109 3.06 -8.58 -17.51
CA GLY A 109 3.96 -9.73 -17.46
C GLY A 109 4.74 -9.87 -16.15
N LEU A 110 4.33 -9.22 -15.07
CA LEU A 110 4.99 -9.34 -13.76
C LEU A 110 5.10 -10.79 -13.27
N PRO A 111 4.08 -11.67 -13.41
CA PRO A 111 4.20 -13.08 -13.03
C PRO A 111 5.38 -13.79 -13.70
N ARG A 112 5.59 -13.56 -15.00
CA ARG A 112 6.72 -14.14 -15.73
C ARG A 112 8.07 -13.68 -15.16
N CYS A 113 8.19 -12.41 -14.81
CA CYS A 113 9.41 -11.86 -14.19
C CYS A 113 9.69 -12.46 -12.80
N LEU A 114 8.65 -12.86 -12.08
CA LEU A 114 8.74 -13.46 -10.75
C LEU A 114 8.83 -15.00 -10.77
N GLY A 115 8.57 -15.65 -11.91
CA GLY A 115 8.51 -17.10 -12.03
C GLY A 115 7.27 -17.72 -11.37
N ILE A 116 6.14 -17.01 -11.38
CA ILE A 116 4.85 -17.45 -10.81
C ILE A 116 3.76 -17.51 -11.89
N GLY A 117 2.66 -18.22 -11.62
CA GLY A 117 1.59 -18.42 -12.59
C GLY A 117 0.71 -17.19 -12.83
N SER A 118 0.43 -16.42 -11.79
CA SER A 118 -0.35 -15.18 -11.87
C SER A 118 -0.04 -14.25 -10.69
N SER A 119 -0.37 -12.97 -10.83
CA SER A 119 -0.22 -11.98 -9.75
C SER A 119 -1.16 -12.25 -8.55
N ALA A 120 -2.18 -13.10 -8.72
CA ALA A 120 -3.04 -13.54 -7.61
C ALA A 120 -2.24 -14.28 -6.53
N GLU A 121 -1.23 -15.04 -6.93
CA GLU A 121 -0.35 -15.78 -6.02
C GLU A 121 0.46 -14.89 -5.08
N LEU A 122 0.64 -13.60 -5.42
CA LEU A 122 1.27 -12.60 -4.55
C LEU A 122 0.42 -12.24 -3.31
N PHE A 123 -0.83 -12.66 -3.29
CA PHE A 123 -1.74 -12.44 -2.16
C PHE A 123 -2.08 -13.73 -1.42
N ASP A 124 -1.45 -14.84 -1.81
CA ASP A 124 -1.64 -16.17 -1.25
C ASP A 124 -0.27 -16.85 -1.04
N ARG A 125 0.05 -17.88 -1.82
CA ARG A 125 1.22 -18.76 -1.62
C ARG A 125 2.58 -18.08 -1.80
N TRP A 126 2.66 -16.97 -2.55
CA TRP A 126 3.86 -16.19 -2.78
C TRP A 126 3.76 -14.77 -2.19
N ALA A 127 3.07 -14.65 -1.06
CA ALA A 127 2.87 -13.36 -0.39
C ALA A 127 4.19 -12.72 0.08
N ASP A 128 5.23 -13.51 0.32
CA ASP A 128 6.58 -13.08 0.66
C ASP A 128 7.33 -12.40 -0.49
N LEU A 129 6.92 -12.62 -1.74
CA LEU A 129 7.47 -11.88 -2.88
C LEU A 129 6.94 -10.45 -3.00
N ARG A 130 5.88 -10.10 -2.25
CA ARG A 130 5.23 -8.81 -2.33
C ARG A 130 5.33 -8.04 -1.00
N HIS A 131 5.68 -6.76 -1.09
CA HIS A 131 5.44 -5.79 -0.03
C HIS A 131 4.35 -4.81 -0.49
N GLY A 132 3.36 -4.57 0.38
CA GLY A 132 2.27 -3.62 0.11
C GLY A 132 2.31 -2.47 1.10
N THR A 133 2.40 -1.25 0.59
CA THR A 133 2.38 -0.03 1.40
C THR A 133 1.60 1.09 0.72
N SER A 134 1.64 2.29 1.27
CA SER A 134 1.00 3.48 0.72
C SER A 134 1.85 4.73 0.97
N ALA A 135 1.69 5.76 0.13
CA ALA A 135 2.34 7.05 0.31
C ALA A 135 2.05 7.65 1.70
N ILE A 136 0.81 7.42 2.18
CA ILE A 136 0.41 7.64 3.57
C ILE A 136 0.05 6.27 4.13
N ARG A 137 0.96 5.66 4.89
CA ARG A 137 0.82 4.26 5.39
C ARG A 137 -0.49 4.01 6.12
N TYR A 138 -0.97 5.00 6.85
CA TYR A 138 -2.16 4.91 7.69
C TYR A 138 -3.38 5.53 7.02
N ALA A 139 -4.58 5.20 7.49
CA ALA A 139 -5.82 5.65 6.86
C ALA A 139 -5.98 7.17 6.97
N ALA A 140 -6.04 7.84 5.82
CA ALA A 140 -6.22 9.28 5.74
C ALA A 140 -7.64 9.64 5.26
N PHE A 141 -8.20 10.65 5.89
CA PHE A 141 -9.51 11.21 5.56
C PHE A 141 -9.39 12.72 5.37
N VAL A 142 -10.23 13.26 4.48
CA VAL A 142 -10.37 14.70 4.27
C VAL A 142 -11.85 15.03 4.33
N SER A 143 -12.25 15.94 5.19
CA SER A 143 -13.67 16.26 5.45
C SER A 143 -14.50 14.98 5.65
N GLU A 144 -14.01 14.08 6.53
CA GLU A 144 -14.64 12.79 6.89
C GLU A 144 -14.72 11.75 5.76
N ARG A 145 -14.26 12.04 4.55
CA ARG A 145 -14.27 11.12 3.40
C ARG A 145 -12.89 10.49 3.21
N ASN A 146 -12.88 9.26 2.69
CA ASN A 146 -11.63 8.62 2.29
C ASN A 146 -10.82 9.56 1.38
N TYR A 147 -9.56 9.79 1.72
CA TYR A 147 -8.67 10.54 0.87
C TYR A 147 -8.29 9.73 -0.38
N THR A 148 -8.34 10.37 -1.55
CA THR A 148 -8.14 9.73 -2.85
C THR A 148 -6.91 10.24 -3.61
N GLY A 149 -6.09 11.07 -2.99
CA GLY A 149 -4.82 11.55 -3.54
C GLY A 149 -4.91 12.87 -4.32
N SER A 150 -6.09 13.39 -4.62
CA SER A 150 -6.25 14.53 -5.54
C SER A 150 -6.85 15.80 -4.92
N SER A 151 -7.61 15.69 -3.85
CA SER A 151 -8.29 16.84 -3.25
C SER A 151 -8.12 16.86 -1.73
N PRO A 152 -7.14 17.62 -1.25
CA PRO A 152 -6.08 18.35 -1.98
C PRO A 152 -5.04 17.41 -2.62
N PRO A 153 -4.22 17.88 -3.59
CA PRO A 153 -3.14 17.05 -4.16
C PRO A 153 -2.17 16.57 -3.07
N LEU A 154 -1.79 15.29 -3.09
CA LEU A 154 -0.98 14.65 -2.04
C LEU A 154 0.29 15.45 -1.71
N VAL A 155 1.00 15.88 -2.73
CA VAL A 155 2.30 16.56 -2.60
C VAL A 155 2.21 18.01 -2.12
N THR A 156 1.00 18.58 -2.00
CA THR A 156 0.80 19.96 -1.53
C THR A 156 0.47 20.05 -0.04
N VAL A 157 0.07 18.94 0.60
CA VAL A 157 -0.27 18.88 2.02
C VAL A 157 0.98 18.61 2.84
N THR A 158 1.33 19.50 3.74
CA THR A 158 2.55 19.38 4.58
C THR A 158 2.57 18.10 5.38
N LEU A 159 1.44 17.74 6.01
CA LEU A 159 1.29 16.51 6.75
C LEU A 159 1.57 15.27 5.88
N PHE A 160 1.02 15.22 4.66
CA PHE A 160 1.21 14.07 3.76
C PHE A 160 2.66 13.96 3.26
N ARG A 161 3.30 15.11 2.98
CA ARG A 161 4.73 15.13 2.62
C ARG A 161 5.60 14.55 3.74
N ARG A 162 5.28 14.82 5.01
CA ARG A 162 5.98 14.18 6.15
C ARG A 162 5.85 12.66 6.10
N TYR A 163 4.66 12.11 5.82
CA TYR A 163 4.51 10.66 5.65
C TYR A 163 5.36 10.10 4.51
N VAL A 164 5.48 10.83 3.40
CA VAL A 164 6.32 10.43 2.27
C VAL A 164 7.79 10.38 2.67
N PHE A 165 8.32 11.40 3.36
CA PHE A 165 9.73 11.46 3.73
C PHE A 165 10.08 10.69 5.01
N ASP A 166 9.21 10.73 6.04
CA ASP A 166 9.55 10.21 7.36
C ASP A 166 9.08 8.76 7.55
N VAL A 167 8.16 8.27 6.69
CA VAL A 167 7.60 6.92 6.81
C VAL A 167 7.85 6.10 5.55
N LEU A 168 7.44 6.56 4.36
CA LEU A 168 7.58 5.79 3.12
C LEU A 168 9.05 5.66 2.70
N ALA A 169 9.84 6.72 2.72
CA ALA A 169 11.24 6.66 2.29
C ALA A 169 12.05 5.65 3.13
N PRO A 170 12.07 5.70 4.48
CA PRO A 170 12.75 4.68 5.29
C PRO A 170 12.20 3.26 5.09
N GLU A 171 10.93 3.12 4.76
CA GLU A 171 10.34 1.81 4.45
C GLU A 171 10.87 1.26 3.13
N LEU A 172 10.97 2.10 2.09
CA LEU A 172 11.53 1.72 0.79
C LEU A 172 13.03 1.40 0.87
N ASP A 173 13.77 2.03 1.79
CA ASP A 173 15.20 1.74 2.03
C ASP A 173 15.41 0.34 2.61
N ARG A 174 14.43 -0.20 3.35
CA ARG A 174 14.49 -1.58 3.88
C ARG A 174 14.27 -2.64 2.81
N VAL A 175 13.75 -2.27 1.63
CA VAL A 175 13.44 -3.18 0.52
C VAL A 175 14.17 -2.77 -0.77
N PRO A 176 15.52 -2.60 -0.75
CA PRO A 176 16.27 -2.01 -1.86
C PRO A 176 16.30 -2.90 -3.11
N ARG A 177 16.00 -4.18 -2.96
CA ARG A 177 16.00 -5.17 -4.05
C ARG A 177 14.66 -5.29 -4.76
N SER A 178 13.60 -4.65 -4.26
CA SER A 178 12.28 -4.70 -4.88
C SER A 178 12.14 -3.68 -6.00
N VAL A 179 11.43 -4.04 -7.08
CA VAL A 179 10.86 -3.06 -7.99
C VAL A 179 9.69 -2.36 -7.31
N VAL A 180 9.52 -1.07 -7.52
CA VAL A 180 8.45 -0.25 -6.91
C VAL A 180 7.42 0.10 -7.97
N ILE A 181 6.17 -0.27 -7.74
CA ILE A 181 5.03 0.02 -8.62
C ILE A 181 4.08 0.98 -7.89
N PRO A 182 4.10 2.27 -8.21
CA PRO A 182 3.16 3.25 -7.70
C PRO A 182 1.78 3.06 -8.32
N LEU A 183 0.72 3.10 -7.52
CA LEU A 183 -0.64 2.93 -8.01
C LEU A 183 -1.30 4.29 -8.25
N GLY A 184 -1.07 4.85 -9.43
CA GLY A 184 -1.68 6.07 -9.92
C GLY A 184 -0.88 7.35 -9.70
N ARG A 185 -1.26 8.40 -10.40
CA ARG A 185 -0.55 9.68 -10.54
C ARG A 185 -0.21 10.38 -9.22
N ALA A 186 -1.06 10.26 -8.19
CA ALA A 186 -0.79 10.86 -6.90
C ALA A 186 0.42 10.20 -6.21
N VAL A 187 0.57 8.88 -6.39
CA VAL A 187 1.72 8.14 -5.86
C VAL A 187 2.96 8.37 -6.72
N ASP A 188 2.82 8.45 -8.04
CA ASP A 188 3.91 8.87 -8.93
C ASP A 188 4.51 10.20 -8.49
N ALA A 189 3.66 11.18 -8.21
CA ALA A 189 4.11 12.49 -7.73
C ALA A 189 4.81 12.41 -6.37
N ALA A 190 4.32 11.55 -5.46
CA ALA A 190 4.97 11.32 -4.16
C ALA A 190 6.34 10.66 -4.31
N LEU A 191 6.47 9.63 -5.17
CA LEU A 191 7.76 9.01 -5.45
C LEU A 191 8.70 9.98 -6.19
N GLY A 192 8.16 10.86 -7.05
CA GLY A 192 8.91 11.93 -7.70
C GLY A 192 9.63 12.82 -6.68
N LEU A 193 8.97 13.22 -5.59
CA LEU A 193 9.62 13.98 -4.51
C LEU A 193 10.81 13.23 -3.89
N LEU A 194 10.71 11.92 -3.70
CA LEU A 194 11.79 11.10 -3.15
C LEU A 194 12.95 10.94 -4.15
N ILE A 195 12.64 10.80 -5.44
CA ILE A 195 13.62 10.71 -6.52
C ILE A 195 14.40 12.03 -6.64
N ASP A 196 13.68 13.15 -6.67
CA ASP A 196 14.27 14.49 -6.77
C ASP A 196 15.16 14.83 -5.56
N ALA A 197 14.80 14.31 -4.39
CA ALA A 197 15.59 14.44 -3.16
C ALA A 197 16.77 13.44 -3.08
N GLY A 198 16.94 12.54 -4.06
CA GLY A 198 17.96 11.49 -4.02
C GLY A 198 17.68 10.37 -3.01
N ALA A 199 16.48 10.32 -2.44
CA ALA A 199 16.07 9.34 -1.43
C ALA A 199 15.47 8.06 -2.06
N LEU A 200 15.30 7.99 -3.37
CA LEU A 200 14.77 6.82 -4.08
C LEU A 200 15.41 6.69 -5.47
N ASP A 201 15.95 5.52 -5.77
CA ASP A 201 16.50 5.21 -7.10
C ASP A 201 15.35 5.06 -8.14
N SER A 202 15.27 5.97 -9.10
CA SER A 202 14.27 5.98 -10.17
C SER A 202 14.30 4.73 -11.05
N ARG A 203 15.46 4.05 -11.16
CA ARG A 203 15.63 2.83 -11.96
C ARG A 203 14.75 1.69 -11.48
N ARG A 204 14.44 1.65 -10.18
CA ARG A 204 13.55 0.64 -9.59
C ARG A 204 12.07 0.99 -9.62
N CYS A 205 11.67 2.19 -10.12
CA CYS A 205 10.29 2.68 -10.07
C CYS A 205 9.57 2.53 -11.41
N CYS A 206 8.49 1.77 -11.46
CA CYS A 206 7.59 1.66 -12.61
C CYS A 206 6.56 2.80 -12.61
N LEU A 207 7.02 4.05 -12.80
CA LEU A 207 6.16 5.24 -12.83
C LEU A 207 5.15 5.17 -14.00
N GLY A 208 4.00 5.80 -13.84
CA GLY A 208 2.94 5.85 -14.84
C GLY A 208 1.89 4.75 -14.71
N PHE A 209 2.05 3.80 -13.80
CA PHE A 209 1.05 2.74 -13.60
C PHE A 209 -0.29 3.32 -13.14
N PRO A 210 -1.42 3.04 -13.84
CA PRO A 210 -2.71 3.64 -13.53
C PRO A 210 -3.28 3.17 -12.20
N HIS A 211 -4.12 4.00 -11.58
CA HIS A 211 -4.79 3.59 -10.34
C HIS A 211 -5.83 2.49 -10.61
N PRO A 212 -5.80 1.35 -9.89
CA PRO A 212 -6.65 0.19 -10.17
C PRO A 212 -8.09 0.31 -9.65
N SER A 213 -8.49 1.45 -9.08
CA SER A 213 -9.86 1.62 -8.57
C SER A 213 -10.92 1.52 -9.66
N GLY A 214 -12.13 1.07 -9.28
CA GLY A 214 -13.28 1.05 -10.18
C GLY A 214 -13.68 2.42 -10.73
N ALA A 215 -13.36 3.50 -9.99
CA ALA A 215 -13.62 4.88 -10.42
C ALA A 215 -12.74 5.31 -11.62
N ASN A 216 -11.61 4.64 -11.88
CA ASN A 216 -10.80 4.85 -13.08
C ASN A 216 -11.34 3.99 -14.24
N GLY A 217 -12.33 4.49 -14.97
CA GLY A 217 -12.91 3.77 -16.11
C GLY A 217 -11.95 3.52 -17.28
N HIS A 218 -10.87 4.32 -17.38
CA HIS A 218 -9.89 4.25 -18.47
C HIS A 218 -8.65 3.42 -18.11
N ARG A 219 -8.61 2.77 -16.94
CA ARG A 219 -7.40 2.05 -16.46
C ARG A 219 -6.84 1.04 -17.44
N MET A 220 -7.69 0.32 -18.20
CA MET A 220 -7.22 -0.71 -19.13
C MET A 220 -6.58 -0.10 -20.38
N SER A 221 -7.15 0.96 -20.96
CA SER A 221 -6.51 1.68 -22.07
C SER A 221 -5.20 2.33 -21.62
N GLN A 222 -5.17 2.91 -20.42
CA GLN A 222 -3.95 3.47 -19.84
C GLN A 222 -2.87 2.41 -19.63
N VAL A 223 -3.23 1.19 -19.21
CA VAL A 223 -2.26 0.08 -19.10
C VAL A 223 -1.74 -0.27 -20.49
N ALA A 224 -2.59 -0.41 -21.49
CA ALA A 224 -2.18 -0.75 -22.84
C ALA A 224 -1.19 0.26 -23.44
N GLU A 225 -1.38 1.56 -23.14
CA GLU A 225 -0.49 2.65 -23.61
C GLU A 225 0.93 2.55 -23.02
N ILE A 226 1.08 2.05 -21.79
CA ILE A 226 2.36 1.99 -21.08
C ILE A 226 2.93 0.57 -21.01
N GLN A 227 2.21 -0.42 -21.51
CA GLN A 227 2.50 -1.85 -21.33
C GLN A 227 3.91 -2.21 -21.79
N GLU A 228 4.27 -1.85 -23.01
CA GLU A 228 5.60 -2.14 -23.55
C GLU A 228 6.70 -1.55 -22.68
N THR A 229 6.63 -0.24 -22.41
CA THR A 229 7.64 0.48 -21.60
C THR A 229 7.81 -0.12 -20.20
N LEU A 230 6.72 -0.44 -19.51
CA LEU A 230 6.81 -0.99 -18.16
C LEU A 230 7.19 -2.47 -18.14
N SER A 231 6.77 -3.26 -19.14
CA SER A 231 7.19 -4.66 -19.28
C SER A 231 8.69 -4.77 -19.53
N ASP A 232 9.24 -3.92 -20.38
CA ASP A 232 10.69 -3.84 -20.65
C ASP A 232 11.44 -3.44 -19.39
N LYS A 233 10.96 -2.45 -18.67
CA LYS A 233 11.56 -2.02 -17.40
C LYS A 233 11.57 -3.14 -16.36
N LEU A 234 10.46 -3.86 -16.19
CA LEU A 234 10.37 -5.03 -15.32
C LEU A 234 11.37 -6.12 -15.73
N SER A 235 11.38 -6.47 -17.01
CA SER A 235 12.27 -7.48 -17.56
C SER A 235 13.75 -7.12 -17.33
N HIS A 236 14.14 -5.89 -17.60
CA HIS A 236 15.49 -5.40 -17.34
C HIS A 236 15.84 -5.44 -15.85
N TRP A 237 14.93 -4.97 -14.98
CA TRP A 237 15.17 -4.99 -13.54
C TRP A 237 15.42 -6.39 -12.98
N PHE A 238 14.62 -7.36 -13.41
CA PHE A 238 14.74 -8.73 -12.91
C PHE A 238 15.93 -9.49 -13.53
N SER A 239 16.24 -9.28 -14.82
CA SER A 239 17.39 -9.90 -15.49
C SER A 239 18.74 -9.45 -14.90
N ALA A 240 18.89 -8.17 -14.58
CA ALA A 240 20.10 -7.61 -13.99
C ALA A 240 20.43 -8.13 -12.57
N ARG A 241 19.52 -8.90 -11.94
CA ARG A 241 19.65 -9.43 -10.58
C ARG A 241 19.63 -10.94 -10.47
N THR A 242 19.57 -11.63 -11.59
CA THR A 242 19.68 -13.09 -11.69
C THR A 242 21.12 -13.51 -12.07
N ALA A 243 21.95 -12.56 -12.46
CA ALA A 243 23.37 -12.72 -12.71
C ALA A 243 24.19 -12.31 -11.48
#